data_216f93a8f1c349bb8e0b473fcb7a14d5
#
_entry.id   216f93a8f1c349bb8e0b473fcb7a14d5
#
_cell.length_a   1.000
_cell.length_b   1.000
_cell.length_c   1.000
_cell.angle_alpha   90.00
_cell.angle_beta   90.00
_cell.angle_gamma   90.00
#
_symmetry.space_group_name_H-M   'P 1'
#
loop_
_entity.id
_entity.type
_entity.pdbx_description
1 polymer ?
#
loop_
_entity_poly.entity_id
_entity_poly.type
_entity_poly.pdbx_seq_one_letter_code
_entity_poly.pdbx_strand_id
1 'polypeptide(L)'
;RRCRRGTDDLSMAASALHNTPPQNIEAEQCVLGAVLLEKEALPKALEILRPDDFYRENHRQIFLAMIELFEKNEPPDIITITELLRRKNRLDESGGASYLVDLSEKMPTAANIEYYAKIVRQKSILRSLIHSATEIAAKASAAQEEVEDILDFSEKTIFSIAENQIKPSFHPLKAILKTTFKDIERLYEKK
;
A
#
# COMPACT_ATOMS: atom_id res chain seq x y z
N ARG A 1 20.33 -6.45 48.44
CA ARG A 1 20.74 -6.17 47.05
C ARG A 1 19.45 -6.10 46.21
N ARG A 2 18.95 -4.89 45.99
CA ARG A 2 17.69 -4.62 45.26
C ARG A 2 17.92 -4.72 43.77
N CYS A 3 17.07 -5.49 43.08
CA CYS A 3 16.93 -5.54 41.62
C CYS A 3 16.66 -4.17 41.01
N ARG A 4 17.61 -3.65 40.24
CA ARG A 4 17.47 -2.47 39.36
C ARG A 4 17.39 -2.89 37.88
N ARG A 5 16.60 -3.89 37.53
CA ARG A 5 16.50 -4.35 36.12
C ARG A 5 15.19 -4.00 35.40
N GLY A 6 14.28 -3.27 36.08
CA GLY A 6 12.95 -3.00 35.48
C GLY A 6 12.80 -1.64 34.79
N THR A 7 13.74 -0.72 34.98
CA THR A 7 13.60 0.65 34.42
C THR A 7 14.30 0.83 33.07
N ASP A 8 15.31 0.02 32.75
CA ASP A 8 16.06 0.12 31.53
C ASP A 8 15.30 -0.47 30.31
N ASP A 9 14.50 -1.53 30.52
CA ASP A 9 13.70 -2.14 29.46
C ASP A 9 12.54 -1.25 29.00
N LEU A 10 11.91 -0.49 29.89
CA LEU A 10 10.86 0.47 29.57
C LEU A 10 11.41 1.70 28.82
N SER A 11 12.65 2.11 29.15
CA SER A 11 13.35 3.20 28.47
C SER A 11 13.75 2.81 27.05
N MET A 12 14.18 1.58 26.80
CA MET A 12 14.45 1.06 25.46
C MET A 12 13.18 0.94 24.60
N ALA A 13 12.06 0.50 25.17
CA ALA A 13 10.78 0.44 24.48
C ALA A 13 10.25 1.84 24.11
N ALA A 14 10.42 2.83 24.98
CA ALA A 14 10.04 4.23 24.73
C ALA A 14 10.95 4.90 23.68
N SER A 15 12.23 4.53 23.60
CA SER A 15 13.17 5.01 22.57
C SER A 15 12.85 4.47 21.16
N ALA A 16 12.22 3.29 21.06
CA ALA A 16 11.80 2.70 19.81
C ALA A 16 10.61 3.46 19.15
N LEU A 17 9.86 4.23 19.93
CA LEU A 17 8.71 5.03 19.44
C LEU A 17 9.12 6.34 18.75
N HIS A 18 10.40 6.70 18.71
CA HIS A 18 10.93 7.88 18.00
C HIS A 18 11.48 7.57 16.61
N ASN A 19 11.37 6.33 16.16
CA ASN A 19 11.78 5.96 14.81
C ASN A 19 10.74 6.45 13.79
N THR A 20 11.23 7.11 12.73
CA THR A 20 10.45 7.44 11.53
C THR A 20 9.65 6.21 11.09
N PRO A 21 8.35 6.35 10.79
CA PRO A 21 7.53 5.22 10.37
C PRO A 21 8.17 4.45 9.21
N PRO A 22 8.00 3.13 9.11
CA PRO A 22 8.55 2.32 8.03
C PRO A 22 8.17 2.88 6.66
N GLN A 23 9.17 3.30 5.88
CA GLN A 23 9.00 3.94 4.58
C GLN A 23 10.15 3.57 3.64
N ASN A 24 9.92 3.70 2.34
CA ASN A 24 10.96 3.67 1.32
C ASN A 24 10.56 4.64 0.19
N ILE A 25 11.00 5.88 0.33
CA ILE A 25 10.64 6.96 -0.60
C ILE A 25 11.17 6.70 -2.01
N GLU A 26 12.35 6.08 -2.12
CA GLU A 26 12.94 5.73 -3.42
C GLU A 26 12.08 4.70 -4.14
N ALA A 27 11.59 3.68 -3.44
CA ALA A 27 10.70 2.70 -4.04
C ALA A 27 9.36 3.33 -4.48
N GLU A 28 8.80 4.27 -3.70
CA GLU A 28 7.61 5.02 -4.09
C GLU A 28 7.84 5.84 -5.36
N GLN A 29 8.97 6.56 -5.44
CA GLN A 29 9.36 7.31 -6.62
C GLN A 29 9.56 6.41 -7.83
N CYS A 30 10.17 5.25 -7.64
CA CYS A 30 10.36 4.26 -8.70
C CYS A 30 9.02 3.73 -9.24
N VAL A 31 8.03 3.46 -8.38
CA VAL A 31 6.69 3.04 -8.82
C VAL A 31 6.04 4.13 -9.66
N LEU A 32 6.01 5.38 -9.18
CA LEU A 32 5.40 6.49 -9.90
C LEU A 32 6.12 6.79 -11.22
N GLY A 33 7.45 6.81 -11.20
CA GLY A 33 8.27 7.02 -12.40
C GLY A 33 8.07 5.92 -13.44
N ALA A 34 7.95 4.65 -13.02
CA ALA A 34 7.67 3.54 -13.93
C ALA A 34 6.33 3.69 -14.66
N VAL A 35 5.29 4.16 -13.97
CA VAL A 35 3.97 4.42 -14.58
C VAL A 35 4.02 5.58 -15.57
N LEU A 36 4.82 6.63 -15.27
CA LEU A 36 5.01 7.75 -16.18
C LEU A 36 5.76 7.36 -17.46
N LEU A 37 6.64 6.34 -17.39
CA LEU A 37 7.39 5.83 -18.55
C LEU A 37 6.55 4.86 -19.40
N GLU A 38 5.82 3.96 -18.75
CA GLU A 38 5.06 2.90 -19.41
C GLU A 38 3.67 2.78 -18.78
N LYS A 39 2.63 3.12 -19.54
CA LYS A 39 1.23 3.04 -19.07
C LYS A 39 0.81 1.62 -18.64
N GLU A 40 1.41 0.58 -19.24
CA GLU A 40 1.20 -0.83 -18.91
C GLU A 40 1.75 -1.19 -17.50
N ALA A 41 2.56 -0.34 -16.90
CA ALA A 41 3.06 -0.50 -15.55
C ALA A 41 1.97 -0.25 -14.48
N LEU A 42 1.00 0.63 -14.76
CA LEU A 42 -0.05 0.97 -13.80
C LEU A 42 -0.93 -0.24 -13.43
N PRO A 43 -1.46 -1.06 -14.35
CA PRO A 43 -2.20 -2.28 -14.00
C PRO A 43 -1.41 -3.22 -13.08
N LYS A 44 -0.10 -3.42 -13.34
CA LYS A 44 0.78 -4.24 -12.50
C LYS A 44 0.95 -3.65 -11.10
N ALA A 45 1.07 -2.32 -11.00
CA ALA A 45 1.13 -1.65 -9.71
C ALA A 45 -0.18 -1.81 -8.93
N LEU A 46 -1.33 -1.68 -9.58
CA LEU A 46 -2.67 -1.81 -8.97
C LEU A 46 -2.97 -3.23 -8.47
N GLU A 47 -2.31 -4.24 -9.03
CA GLU A 47 -2.37 -5.60 -8.47
C GLU A 47 -1.73 -5.68 -7.07
N ILE A 48 -0.80 -4.81 -6.72
CA ILE A 48 -0.02 -4.87 -5.49
C ILE A 48 -0.34 -3.71 -4.55
N LEU A 49 -0.57 -2.51 -5.06
CA LEU A 49 -0.68 -1.28 -4.30
C LEU A 49 -2.07 -0.67 -4.33
N ARG A 50 -2.37 0.02 -3.24
CA ARG A 50 -3.47 0.98 -3.10
C ARG A 50 -2.90 2.37 -2.85
N PRO A 51 -3.65 3.45 -3.08
CA PRO A 51 -3.18 4.81 -2.78
C PRO A 51 -2.70 4.99 -1.34
N ASP A 52 -3.35 4.36 -0.37
CA ASP A 52 -3.02 4.43 1.06
C ASP A 52 -1.72 3.70 1.44
N ASP A 53 -1.13 2.95 0.52
CA ASP A 53 0.17 2.29 0.74
C ASP A 53 1.34 3.27 0.66
N PHE A 54 1.16 4.43 0.03
CA PHE A 54 2.18 5.45 -0.06
C PHE A 54 2.34 6.20 1.26
N TYR A 55 3.58 6.42 1.67
CA TYR A 55 3.89 7.17 2.89
C TYR A 55 3.75 8.67 2.67
N ARG A 56 4.26 9.18 1.53
CA ARG A 56 4.16 10.60 1.21
C ARG A 56 2.81 10.93 0.61
N GLU A 57 2.15 11.94 1.17
CA GLU A 57 0.84 12.39 0.68
C GLU A 57 0.90 12.86 -0.79
N ASN A 58 1.99 13.54 -1.19
CA ASN A 58 2.17 13.93 -2.59
C ASN A 58 2.22 12.73 -3.54
N HIS A 59 2.91 11.65 -3.16
CA HIS A 59 2.95 10.41 -3.96
C HIS A 59 1.57 9.74 -4.05
N ARG A 60 0.83 9.73 -2.93
CA ARG A 60 -0.54 9.24 -2.89
C ARG A 60 -1.44 10.02 -3.84
N GLN A 61 -1.35 11.36 -3.86
CA GLN A 61 -2.14 12.21 -4.75
C GLN A 61 -1.80 12.00 -6.22
N ILE A 62 -0.51 11.84 -6.55
CA ILE A 62 -0.06 11.52 -7.91
C ILE A 62 -0.61 10.16 -8.33
N PHE A 63 -0.52 9.14 -7.48
CA PHE A 63 -1.03 7.80 -7.79
C PHE A 63 -2.55 7.77 -7.95
N LEU A 64 -3.29 8.53 -7.14
CA LEU A 64 -4.74 8.72 -7.31
C LEU A 64 -5.08 9.36 -8.65
N ALA A 65 -4.30 10.36 -9.09
CA ALA A 65 -4.49 10.99 -10.38
C ALA A 65 -4.23 10.01 -11.54
N MET A 66 -3.21 9.16 -11.41
CA MET A 66 -2.92 8.09 -12.39
C MET A 66 -4.07 7.10 -12.52
N ILE A 67 -4.66 6.68 -11.38
CA ILE A 67 -5.81 5.76 -11.37
C ILE A 67 -7.01 6.41 -12.06
N GLU A 68 -7.33 7.66 -11.72
CA GLU A 68 -8.48 8.37 -12.29
C GLU A 68 -8.38 8.52 -13.82
N LEU A 69 -7.19 8.82 -14.34
CA LEU A 69 -6.95 8.90 -15.78
C LEU A 69 -7.12 7.52 -16.42
N PHE A 70 -6.58 6.49 -15.80
CA PHE A 70 -6.69 5.12 -16.29
C PHE A 70 -8.16 4.64 -16.36
N GLU A 71 -8.97 4.93 -15.34
CA GLU A 71 -10.40 4.62 -15.32
C GLU A 71 -11.18 5.35 -16.43
N LYS A 72 -10.71 6.53 -16.84
CA LYS A 72 -11.26 7.30 -17.96
C LYS A 72 -10.71 6.88 -19.33
N ASN A 73 -9.85 5.87 -19.39
CA ASN A 73 -9.10 5.47 -20.57
C ASN A 73 -8.22 6.61 -21.16
N GLU A 74 -7.79 7.54 -20.31
CA GLU A 74 -6.84 8.59 -20.65
C GLU A 74 -5.41 8.13 -20.26
N PRO A 75 -4.37 8.46 -21.06
CA PRO A 75 -3.01 8.07 -20.73
C PRO A 75 -2.52 8.81 -19.49
N PRO A 76 -1.95 8.11 -18.47
CA PRO A 76 -1.40 8.72 -17.26
C PRO A 76 0.03 9.24 -17.51
N ASP A 77 0.18 10.24 -18.37
CA ASP A 77 1.46 10.90 -18.66
C ASP A 77 1.64 12.20 -17.86
N ILE A 78 2.83 12.81 -17.96
CA ILE A 78 3.19 14.03 -17.23
C ILE A 78 2.20 15.17 -17.53
N ILE A 79 1.74 15.30 -18.76
CA ILE A 79 0.87 16.41 -19.20
C ILE A 79 -0.53 16.22 -18.61
N THR A 80 -1.11 15.05 -18.78
CA THR A 80 -2.47 14.72 -18.32
C THR A 80 -2.57 14.74 -16.81
N ILE A 81 -1.56 14.21 -16.08
CA ILE A 81 -1.49 14.24 -14.63
C ILE A 81 -1.37 15.68 -14.12
N THR A 82 -0.48 16.48 -14.73
CA THR A 82 -0.32 17.90 -14.36
C THR A 82 -1.63 18.66 -14.50
N GLU A 83 -2.34 18.47 -15.61
CA GLU A 83 -3.60 19.14 -15.88
C GLU A 83 -4.70 18.68 -14.90
N LEU A 84 -4.77 17.38 -14.59
CA LEU A 84 -5.74 16.86 -13.64
C LEU A 84 -5.47 17.39 -12.23
N LEU A 85 -4.21 17.38 -11.77
CA LEU A 85 -3.82 17.91 -10.45
C LEU A 85 -4.06 19.43 -10.37
N ARG A 86 -3.83 20.18 -11.46
CA ARG A 86 -4.13 21.62 -11.53
C ARG A 86 -5.62 21.89 -11.38
N ARG A 87 -6.47 21.17 -12.11
CA ARG A 87 -7.93 21.27 -11.98
C ARG A 87 -8.44 20.95 -10.58
N LYS A 88 -7.74 20.07 -9.86
CA LYS A 88 -8.06 19.74 -8.45
C LYS A 88 -7.43 20.68 -7.43
N ASN A 89 -6.68 21.71 -7.86
CA ASN A 89 -5.90 22.61 -7.00
C ASN A 89 -4.90 21.87 -6.08
N ARG A 90 -4.32 20.76 -6.57
CA ARG A 90 -3.38 19.91 -5.81
C ARG A 90 -2.00 19.80 -6.45
N LEU A 91 -1.75 20.54 -7.53
CA LEU A 91 -0.48 20.45 -8.26
C LEU A 91 0.71 20.85 -7.38
N ASP A 92 0.59 21.97 -6.66
CA ASP A 92 1.66 22.49 -5.81
C ASP A 92 1.94 21.56 -4.63
N GLU A 93 0.90 21.03 -3.99
CA GLU A 93 1.01 20.03 -2.91
C GLU A 93 1.67 18.73 -3.39
N SER A 94 1.50 18.40 -4.68
CA SER A 94 2.12 17.21 -5.31
C SER A 94 3.58 17.44 -5.72
N GLY A 95 4.13 18.63 -5.52
CA GLY A 95 5.51 19.00 -5.86
C GLY A 95 5.67 19.72 -7.21
N GLY A 96 4.55 20.05 -7.87
CA GLY A 96 4.56 20.76 -9.15
C GLY A 96 4.89 19.87 -10.35
N ALA A 97 4.85 20.46 -11.54
CA ALA A 97 5.15 19.75 -12.79
C ALA A 97 6.61 19.29 -12.86
N SER A 98 7.55 20.05 -12.27
CA SER A 98 8.98 19.70 -12.24
C SER A 98 9.21 18.38 -11.50
N TYR A 99 8.48 18.14 -10.42
CA TYR A 99 8.60 16.90 -9.67
C TYR A 99 8.14 15.67 -10.46
N LEU A 100 7.11 15.80 -11.29
CA LEU A 100 6.68 14.72 -12.19
C LEU A 100 7.74 14.39 -13.24
N VAL A 101 8.45 15.40 -13.76
CA VAL A 101 9.60 15.22 -14.65
C VAL A 101 10.72 14.49 -13.91
N ASP A 102 11.09 14.95 -12.72
CA ASP A 102 12.13 14.30 -11.89
C ASP A 102 11.82 12.83 -11.60
N LEU A 103 10.54 12.48 -11.38
CA LEU A 103 10.12 11.10 -11.15
C LEU A 103 10.33 10.23 -12.39
N SER A 104 10.04 10.75 -13.59
CA SER A 104 10.22 10.01 -14.85
C SER A 104 11.70 9.82 -15.19
N GLU A 105 12.56 10.81 -14.89
CA GLU A 105 13.99 10.75 -15.18
C GLU A 105 14.76 9.81 -14.24
N LYS A 106 14.27 9.61 -13.02
CA LYS A 106 14.90 8.69 -12.04
C LYS A 106 14.80 7.22 -12.41
N MET A 107 13.88 6.86 -13.30
CA MET A 107 13.65 5.47 -13.68
C MET A 107 14.16 5.19 -15.09
N PRO A 108 15.17 4.34 -15.25
CA PRO A 108 15.64 3.93 -16.56
C PRO A 108 14.75 2.90 -17.25
N THR A 109 13.91 2.16 -16.48
CA THR A 109 13.02 1.12 -17.02
C THR A 109 11.89 0.78 -16.05
N ALA A 110 10.70 0.51 -16.58
CA ALA A 110 9.54 0.05 -15.80
C ALA A 110 9.56 -1.47 -15.50
N ALA A 111 10.54 -2.21 -15.97
CA ALA A 111 10.58 -3.67 -15.89
C ALA A 111 10.46 -4.22 -14.45
N ASN A 112 10.93 -3.49 -13.45
CA ASN A 112 10.98 -3.93 -12.05
C ASN A 112 9.85 -3.36 -11.18
N ILE A 113 8.78 -2.83 -11.78
CA ILE A 113 7.71 -2.17 -11.02
C ILE A 113 7.10 -3.05 -9.92
N GLU A 114 6.88 -4.33 -10.20
CA GLU A 114 6.34 -5.27 -9.20
C GLU A 114 7.24 -5.41 -7.97
N TYR A 115 8.56 -5.38 -8.17
CA TYR A 115 9.51 -5.47 -7.06
C TYR A 115 9.43 -4.21 -6.17
N TYR A 116 9.43 -3.01 -6.77
CA TYR A 116 9.29 -1.77 -6.01
C TYR A 116 7.92 -1.65 -5.35
N ALA A 117 6.85 -2.06 -6.04
CA ALA A 117 5.51 -2.09 -5.47
C ALA A 117 5.43 -3.01 -4.23
N LYS A 118 6.07 -4.18 -4.26
CA LYS A 118 6.15 -5.08 -3.09
C LYS A 118 6.89 -4.44 -1.92
N ILE A 119 7.97 -3.67 -2.17
CA ILE A 119 8.68 -2.93 -1.10
C ILE A 119 7.76 -1.89 -0.46
N VAL A 120 7.07 -1.07 -1.26
CA VAL A 120 6.12 -0.06 -0.76
C VAL A 120 5.03 -0.74 0.06
N ARG A 121 4.45 -1.83 -0.44
CA ARG A 121 3.42 -2.60 0.25
C ARG A 121 3.89 -3.15 1.59
N GLN A 122 5.09 -3.73 1.66
CA GLN A 122 5.67 -4.22 2.91
C GLN A 122 5.81 -3.11 3.95
N LYS A 123 6.25 -1.91 3.54
CA LYS A 123 6.35 -0.76 4.45
C LYS A 123 4.99 -0.27 4.92
N SER A 124 3.98 -0.30 4.07
CA SER A 124 2.60 0.03 4.42
C SER A 124 2.04 -0.95 5.47
N ILE A 125 2.24 -2.25 5.28
CA ILE A 125 1.81 -3.28 6.25
C ILE A 125 2.47 -3.06 7.62
N LEU A 126 3.77 -2.76 7.65
CA LEU A 126 4.47 -2.47 8.91
C LEU A 126 3.90 -1.21 9.60
N ARG A 127 3.54 -0.17 8.85
CA ARG A 127 2.87 1.01 9.42
C ARG A 127 1.51 0.65 10.00
N SER A 128 0.72 -0.12 9.28
CA SER A 128 -0.59 -0.60 9.77
C SER A 128 -0.46 -1.42 11.04
N LEU A 129 0.54 -2.31 11.13
CA LEU A 129 0.81 -3.09 12.34
C LEU A 129 1.18 -2.20 13.52
N ILE A 130 2.06 -1.20 13.32
CA ILE A 130 2.44 -0.25 14.37
C ILE A 130 1.23 0.54 14.86
N HIS A 131 0.40 1.03 13.92
CA HIS A 131 -0.82 1.79 14.25
C HIS A 131 -1.78 0.93 15.07
N SER A 132 -2.10 -0.27 14.61
CA SER A 132 -2.99 -1.20 15.31
C SER A 132 -2.47 -1.61 16.68
N ALA A 133 -1.17 -1.88 16.80
CA ALA A 133 -0.55 -2.19 18.11
C ALA A 133 -0.66 -1.00 19.08
N THR A 134 -0.51 0.23 18.58
CA THR A 134 -0.66 1.44 19.39
C THR A 134 -2.11 1.63 19.86
N GLU A 135 -3.09 1.40 18.98
CA GLU A 135 -4.52 1.47 19.34
C GLU A 135 -4.89 0.41 20.38
N ILE A 136 -4.45 -0.84 20.19
CA ILE A 136 -4.68 -1.93 21.14
C ILE A 136 -4.06 -1.58 22.50
N ALA A 137 -2.81 -1.10 22.51
CA ALA A 137 -2.13 -0.70 23.74
C ALA A 137 -2.85 0.46 24.45
N ALA A 138 -3.35 1.44 23.71
CA ALA A 138 -4.11 2.58 24.25
C ALA A 138 -5.41 2.11 24.89
N LYS A 139 -6.20 1.26 24.22
CA LYS A 139 -7.46 0.72 24.74
C LYS A 139 -7.22 -0.13 26.01
N ALA A 140 -6.23 -1.01 25.99
CA ALA A 140 -5.88 -1.84 27.14
C ALA A 140 -5.41 -1.00 28.33
N SER A 141 -4.66 0.08 28.08
CA SER A 141 -4.17 0.98 29.13
C SER A 141 -5.28 1.85 29.74
N ALA A 142 -6.28 2.21 28.94
CA ALA A 142 -7.43 2.99 29.41
C ALA A 142 -8.33 2.19 30.37
N ALA A 143 -8.37 0.87 30.23
CA ALA A 143 -9.13 -0.08 31.06
C ALA A 143 -10.60 0.36 31.28
N GLN A 144 -11.25 0.91 30.23
CA GLN A 144 -12.62 1.42 30.29
C GLN A 144 -13.64 0.43 29.73
N GLU A 145 -13.20 -0.55 28.99
CA GLU A 145 -14.01 -1.59 28.32
C GLU A 145 -13.77 -2.93 29.03
N GLU A 146 -14.70 -3.89 28.86
CA GLU A 146 -14.52 -5.25 29.33
C GLU A 146 -13.36 -5.94 28.61
N VAL A 147 -12.66 -6.85 29.28
CA VAL A 147 -11.47 -7.51 28.73
C VAL A 147 -11.79 -8.27 27.44
N GLU A 148 -12.95 -8.92 27.40
CA GLU A 148 -13.45 -9.65 26.25
C GLU A 148 -13.64 -8.75 25.01
N ASP A 149 -14.14 -7.53 25.19
CA ASP A 149 -14.33 -6.56 24.10
C ASP A 149 -12.98 -6.08 23.53
N ILE A 150 -11.99 -5.88 24.41
CA ILE A 150 -10.63 -5.49 24.01
C ILE A 150 -9.95 -6.62 23.23
N LEU A 151 -10.13 -7.86 23.64
CA LEU A 151 -9.62 -9.04 22.94
C LEU A 151 -10.25 -9.17 21.55
N ASP A 152 -11.57 -9.10 21.44
CA ASP A 152 -12.31 -9.15 20.19
C ASP A 152 -11.88 -8.03 19.22
N PHE A 153 -11.71 -6.81 19.72
CA PHE A 153 -11.18 -5.69 18.94
C PHE A 153 -9.77 -5.99 18.42
N SER A 154 -8.89 -6.52 19.27
CA SER A 154 -7.51 -6.82 18.91
C SER A 154 -7.43 -7.89 17.84
N GLU A 155 -8.21 -8.98 17.96
CA GLU A 155 -8.29 -10.04 16.96
C GLU A 155 -8.78 -9.52 15.62
N LYS A 156 -9.90 -8.79 15.59
CA LYS A 156 -10.45 -8.20 14.37
C LYS A 156 -9.47 -7.25 13.69
N THR A 157 -8.78 -6.43 14.48
CA THR A 157 -7.83 -5.45 13.95
C THR A 157 -6.62 -6.13 13.30
N ILE A 158 -6.03 -7.13 13.94
CA ILE A 158 -4.91 -7.90 13.39
C ILE A 158 -5.36 -8.71 12.18
N PHE A 159 -6.53 -9.36 12.25
CA PHE A 159 -7.07 -10.15 11.16
C PHE A 159 -7.31 -9.32 9.90
N SER A 160 -7.83 -8.09 10.04
CA SER A 160 -8.05 -7.17 8.91
C SER A 160 -6.76 -6.83 8.17
N ILE A 161 -5.62 -6.72 8.87
CA ILE A 161 -4.31 -6.50 8.24
C ILE A 161 -3.90 -7.74 7.45
N ALA A 162 -4.11 -8.95 8.00
CA ALA A 162 -3.79 -10.20 7.33
C ALA A 162 -4.67 -10.44 6.08
N GLU A 163 -5.98 -10.19 6.16
CA GLU A 163 -6.89 -10.31 5.02
C GLU A 163 -6.56 -9.32 3.89
N ASN A 164 -6.16 -8.10 4.22
CA ASN A 164 -5.72 -7.11 3.23
C ASN A 164 -4.43 -7.52 2.49
N GLN A 165 -3.72 -8.55 2.95
CA GLN A 165 -2.61 -9.16 2.22
C GLN A 165 -3.09 -10.16 1.16
N ILE A 166 -4.23 -10.83 1.40
CA ILE A 166 -4.84 -11.77 0.47
C ILE A 166 -5.67 -10.95 -0.50
N LYS A 167 -5.05 -10.50 -1.58
CA LYS A 167 -5.82 -9.87 -2.66
C LYS A 167 -6.70 -10.93 -3.30
N PRO A 168 -7.98 -10.62 -3.57
CA PRO A 168 -8.66 -11.29 -4.65
C PRO A 168 -7.86 -10.96 -5.92
N SER A 169 -7.00 -11.88 -6.34
CA SER A 169 -6.36 -11.76 -7.65
C SER A 169 -7.51 -11.67 -8.66
N PHE A 170 -7.56 -10.57 -9.42
CA PHE A 170 -8.45 -10.47 -10.56
C PHE A 170 -7.99 -11.53 -11.57
N HIS A 171 -8.54 -12.72 -11.44
CA HIS A 171 -8.35 -13.73 -12.47
C HIS A 171 -9.22 -13.31 -13.66
N PRO A 172 -8.66 -13.14 -14.86
CA PRO A 172 -9.48 -12.85 -16.04
C PRO A 172 -10.56 -13.93 -16.15
N LEU A 173 -11.80 -13.50 -16.23
CA LEU A 173 -12.99 -14.38 -16.26
C LEU A 173 -12.81 -15.52 -17.25
N LYS A 174 -12.11 -15.26 -18.36
CA LYS A 174 -11.76 -16.24 -19.39
C LYS A 174 -10.85 -17.40 -18.87
N ALA A 175 -9.97 -17.11 -17.90
CA ALA A 175 -9.11 -18.14 -17.29
C ALA A 175 -9.91 -19.01 -16.32
N ILE A 176 -10.79 -18.40 -15.53
CA ILE A 176 -11.68 -19.11 -14.61
C ILE A 176 -12.64 -20.01 -15.41
N LEU A 177 -13.30 -19.48 -16.43
CA LEU A 177 -14.18 -20.27 -17.29
C LEU A 177 -13.46 -21.47 -17.90
N LYS A 178 -12.24 -21.29 -18.40
CA LYS A 178 -11.47 -22.39 -19.02
C LYS A 178 -11.09 -23.50 -18.04
N THR A 179 -10.79 -23.17 -16.79
CA THR A 179 -10.54 -24.16 -15.72
C THR A 179 -11.83 -24.85 -15.30
N THR A 180 -12.89 -24.08 -15.08
CA THR A 180 -14.19 -24.64 -14.68
C THR A 180 -14.76 -25.60 -15.73
N PHE A 181 -14.68 -25.27 -17.01
CA PHE A 181 -15.08 -26.18 -18.08
C PHE A 181 -14.27 -27.49 -18.09
N LYS A 182 -12.96 -27.43 -17.92
CA LYS A 182 -12.12 -28.62 -17.81
C LYS A 182 -12.46 -29.49 -16.60
N ASP A 183 -12.78 -28.87 -15.48
CA ASP A 183 -13.18 -29.59 -14.26
C ASP A 183 -14.56 -30.27 -14.42
N ILE A 184 -15.49 -29.61 -15.12
CA ILE A 184 -16.81 -30.19 -15.45
C ILE A 184 -16.62 -31.38 -16.43
N GLU A 185 -15.85 -31.26 -17.49
CA GLU A 185 -15.54 -32.34 -18.43
C GLU A 185 -14.93 -33.55 -17.69
N ARG A 186 -13.95 -33.29 -16.81
CA ARG A 186 -13.29 -34.35 -16.01
C ARG A 186 -14.26 -35.05 -15.03
N LEU A 187 -15.24 -34.33 -14.51
CA LEU A 187 -16.27 -34.92 -13.66
C LEU A 187 -17.28 -35.76 -14.48
N TYR A 188 -17.53 -35.37 -15.73
CA TYR A 188 -18.42 -36.07 -16.63
C TYR A 188 -17.81 -37.39 -17.14
N GLU A 189 -16.50 -37.40 -17.39
CA GLU A 189 -15.75 -38.59 -17.83
C GLU A 189 -15.54 -39.63 -16.71
N LYS A 190 -15.75 -39.30 -15.45
CA LYS A 190 -15.66 -40.21 -14.30
C LYS A 190 -16.94 -40.92 -13.94
N LYS A 191 -17.99 -40.79 -14.75
CA LYS A 191 -19.24 -41.56 -14.68
C LYS A 191 -19.24 -42.63 -15.74
#